data_aa5998d56ff2cc3fee708528104113c5
#
_entry.id   aa5998d56ff2cc3fee708528104113c5
#
_cell.length_a   1.000
_cell.length_b   1.000
_cell.length_c   1.000
_cell.angle_alpha   90.00
_cell.angle_beta   90.00
_cell.angle_gamma   90.00
#
_symmetry.space_group_name_H-M   'P 1'
#
loop_
_entity.id
_entity.type
_entity.pdbx_description
1 polymer ?
#
loop_
_entity_poly.entity_id
_entity_poly.type
_entity_poly.pdbx_seq_one_letter_code
_entity_poly.pdbx_strand_id
1 'polypeptide(L)'
;MYEVLQYIDGKLTPGTPGRSQDINDPARGEMIGRVRLASREDVDAAVAAAQRAFPGWAATPPLRRSRILNRFRALLEEHAEELAATITSEHGKVHADALGEVQRGLEVVEFAVGIPHLLKGEVTENVGTSVDSHSLRQPLGVVAGITPFNFPI
;
A
#
# COMPACT_ATOMS: atom_id res chain seq x y z
N MET A 1 -5.14 -18.28 17.94
CA MET A 1 -5.40 -16.84 18.15
C MET A 1 -4.11 -16.11 17.79
N TYR A 2 -4.17 -15.12 16.89
CA TYR A 2 -3.02 -14.34 16.45
C TYR A 2 -3.13 -12.87 16.88
N GLU A 3 -2.01 -12.16 16.90
CA GLU A 3 -1.97 -10.73 17.20
C GLU A 3 -1.49 -9.97 15.96
N VAL A 4 -2.26 -8.97 15.51
CA VAL A 4 -1.87 -8.10 14.42
C VAL A 4 -1.00 -6.98 14.97
N LEU A 5 0.22 -6.93 14.49
CA LEU A 5 1.23 -5.93 14.85
C LEU A 5 1.27 -4.80 13.82
N GLN A 6 1.75 -3.66 14.25
CA GLN A 6 2.04 -2.54 13.35
C GLN A 6 3.37 -2.80 12.61
N TYR A 7 3.46 -2.40 11.35
CA TYR A 7 4.69 -2.46 10.58
C TYR A 7 5.21 -1.06 10.31
N ILE A 8 6.24 -0.65 11.05
CA ILE A 8 6.80 0.71 11.00
C ILE A 8 8.31 0.62 10.82
N ASP A 9 8.84 1.38 9.85
CA ASP A 9 10.28 1.47 9.57
C ASP A 9 10.95 0.09 9.33
N GLY A 10 10.26 -0.78 8.59
CA GLY A 10 10.75 -2.12 8.26
C GLY A 10 10.68 -3.14 9.40
N LYS A 11 9.97 -2.84 10.50
CA LYS A 11 9.88 -3.71 11.68
C LYS A 11 8.45 -3.90 12.14
N LEU A 12 8.14 -5.12 12.60
CA LEU A 12 6.93 -5.38 13.34
C LEU A 12 7.07 -4.84 14.76
N THR A 13 6.09 -4.07 15.22
CA THR A 13 6.03 -3.53 16.58
C THR A 13 4.63 -3.68 17.16
N PRO A 14 4.50 -4.00 18.45
CA PRO A 14 3.20 -4.02 19.11
C PRO A 14 2.61 -2.60 19.29
N GLY A 15 3.37 -1.56 19.00
CA GLY A 15 2.97 -0.18 19.28
C GLY A 15 2.94 0.15 20.77
N THR A 16 2.41 1.32 21.09
CA THR A 16 2.22 1.78 22.47
C THR A 16 1.11 0.97 23.15
N PRO A 17 1.28 0.51 24.39
CA PRO A 17 0.23 -0.17 25.14
C PRO A 17 -1.03 0.72 25.24
N GLY A 18 -2.18 0.14 24.94
CA GLY A 18 -3.44 0.92 24.93
C GLY A 18 -4.63 0.08 24.50
N ARG A 19 -5.46 0.65 23.63
CA ARG A 19 -6.68 0.03 23.15
C ARG A 19 -6.38 -1.10 22.18
N SER A 20 -7.16 -2.18 22.24
CA SER A 20 -7.16 -3.26 21.28
C SER A 20 -8.57 -3.59 20.84
N GLN A 21 -8.71 -4.27 19.72
CA GLN A 21 -9.98 -4.77 19.21
C GLN A 21 -9.83 -6.24 18.84
N ASP A 22 -10.85 -7.01 19.14
CA ASP A 22 -10.91 -8.42 18.79
C ASP A 22 -11.23 -8.56 17.30
N ILE A 23 -10.63 -9.56 16.66
CA ILE A 23 -10.89 -9.97 15.29
C ILE A 23 -11.70 -11.26 15.36
N ASN A 24 -12.88 -11.24 14.79
CA ASN A 24 -13.78 -12.39 14.79
C ASN A 24 -13.89 -12.96 13.38
N ASP A 25 -13.95 -14.29 13.28
CA ASP A 25 -14.40 -14.96 12.06
C ASP A 25 -15.92 -14.69 11.91
N PRO A 26 -16.35 -13.95 10.89
CA PRO A 26 -17.74 -13.58 10.73
C PRO A 26 -18.65 -14.77 10.40
N ALA A 27 -18.10 -15.87 9.87
CA ALA A 27 -18.88 -17.07 9.56
C ALA A 27 -19.19 -17.91 10.81
N ARG A 28 -18.31 -17.85 11.83
CA ARG A 28 -18.43 -18.64 13.05
C ARG A 28 -18.80 -17.82 14.28
N GLY A 29 -18.54 -16.50 14.24
CA GLY A 29 -18.68 -15.61 15.39
C GLY A 29 -17.61 -15.82 16.46
N GLU A 30 -16.54 -16.54 16.15
CA GLU A 30 -15.45 -16.87 17.07
C GLU A 30 -14.32 -15.85 16.97
N MET A 31 -13.72 -15.50 18.09
CA MET A 31 -12.54 -14.65 18.11
C MET A 31 -11.32 -15.43 17.59
N ILE A 32 -10.73 -14.97 16.49
CA ILE A 32 -9.58 -15.57 15.83
C ILE A 32 -8.27 -14.82 16.09
N GLY A 33 -8.35 -13.53 16.42
CA GLY A 33 -7.18 -12.70 16.65
C GLY A 33 -7.51 -11.41 17.39
N ARG A 34 -6.49 -10.59 17.55
CA ARG A 34 -6.59 -9.27 18.15
C ARG A 34 -5.68 -8.27 17.44
N VAL A 35 -6.16 -7.05 17.22
CA VAL A 35 -5.37 -5.94 16.71
C VAL A 35 -5.17 -4.89 17.80
N ARG A 36 -3.96 -4.39 17.94
CA ARG A 36 -3.68 -3.21 18.78
C ARG A 36 -3.94 -1.96 17.96
N LEU A 37 -4.78 -1.08 18.50
CA LEU A 37 -5.05 0.21 17.87
C LEU A 37 -3.88 1.16 18.13
N ALA A 38 -3.43 1.82 17.08
CA ALA A 38 -2.35 2.78 17.16
C ALA A 38 -2.70 3.95 18.10
N SER A 39 -1.70 4.40 18.86
CA SER A 39 -1.75 5.68 19.55
C SER A 39 -1.38 6.82 18.59
N ARG A 40 -1.51 8.06 19.05
CA ARG A 40 -1.04 9.23 18.30
C ARG A 40 0.47 9.15 18.08
N GLU A 41 1.21 8.74 19.08
CA GLU A 41 2.67 8.60 19.05
C GLU A 41 3.11 7.54 18.02
N ASP A 42 2.36 6.43 17.90
CA ASP A 42 2.62 5.41 16.88
C ASP A 42 2.41 5.97 15.46
N VAL A 43 1.35 6.76 15.25
CA VAL A 43 1.08 7.43 13.97
C VAL A 43 2.17 8.44 13.66
N ASP A 44 2.55 9.27 14.63
CA ASP A 44 3.61 10.27 14.47
C ASP A 44 4.95 9.59 14.13
N ALA A 45 5.26 8.46 14.75
CA ALA A 45 6.45 7.66 14.45
C ALA A 45 6.42 7.08 13.01
N ALA A 46 5.27 6.59 12.57
CA ALA A 46 5.10 6.07 11.21
C ALA A 46 5.27 7.18 10.15
N VAL A 47 4.66 8.34 10.38
CA VAL A 47 4.81 9.52 9.51
C VAL A 47 6.25 9.99 9.47
N ALA A 48 6.93 10.07 10.63
CA ALA A 48 8.33 10.46 10.69
C ALA A 48 9.25 9.47 9.95
N ALA A 49 8.98 8.17 10.03
CA ALA A 49 9.71 7.15 9.27
C ALA A 49 9.54 7.35 7.75
N ALA A 50 8.30 7.57 7.29
CA ALA A 50 8.00 7.86 5.90
C ALA A 50 8.68 9.15 5.40
N GLN A 51 8.68 10.21 6.23
CA GLN A 51 9.36 11.47 5.92
C GLN A 51 10.88 11.30 5.78
N ARG A 52 11.50 10.49 6.64
CA ARG A 52 12.94 10.18 6.51
C ARG A 52 13.26 9.39 5.25
N ALA A 53 12.40 8.47 4.84
CA ALA A 53 12.60 7.66 3.63
C ALA A 53 12.34 8.44 2.34
N PHE A 54 11.49 9.47 2.37
CA PHE A 54 11.02 10.19 1.19
C PHE A 54 12.14 10.75 0.31
N PRO A 55 13.16 11.48 0.81
CA PRO A 55 14.19 12.07 -0.06
C PRO A 55 14.94 11.02 -0.89
N GLY A 56 15.32 9.90 -0.27
CA GLY A 56 15.99 8.79 -0.95
C GLY A 56 15.11 8.12 -2.01
N TRP A 57 13.84 7.90 -1.67
CA TRP A 57 12.88 7.33 -2.60
C TRP A 57 12.56 8.26 -3.77
N ALA A 58 12.37 9.55 -3.51
CA ALA A 58 12.13 10.57 -4.53
C ALA A 58 13.30 10.70 -5.51
N ALA A 59 14.54 10.60 -5.00
CA ALA A 59 15.75 10.65 -5.82
C ALA A 59 16.03 9.35 -6.59
N THR A 60 15.35 8.25 -6.24
CA THR A 60 15.52 6.96 -6.93
C THR A 60 14.97 7.04 -8.36
N PRO A 61 15.77 6.69 -9.39
CA PRO A 61 15.32 6.73 -10.78
C PRO A 61 14.03 5.91 -11.00
N PRO A 62 13.09 6.38 -11.82
CA PRO A 62 11.80 5.72 -12.05
C PRO A 62 11.92 4.24 -12.43
N LEU A 63 12.90 3.88 -13.27
CA LEU A 63 13.13 2.49 -13.66
C LEU A 63 13.53 1.59 -12.47
N ARG A 64 14.30 2.11 -11.52
CA ARG A 64 14.66 1.33 -10.32
C ARG A 64 13.44 1.13 -9.42
N ARG A 65 12.59 2.13 -9.26
CA ARG A 65 11.32 2.02 -8.52
C ARG A 65 10.38 1.02 -9.18
N SER A 66 10.25 1.07 -10.51
CA SER A 66 9.47 0.11 -11.30
C SER A 66 9.93 -1.34 -11.09
N ARG A 67 11.24 -1.59 -11.03
CA ARG A 67 11.78 -2.94 -10.76
C ARG A 67 11.42 -3.45 -9.36
N ILE A 68 11.38 -2.57 -8.36
CA ILE A 68 10.94 -2.92 -7.00
C ILE A 68 9.45 -3.29 -7.01
N LEU A 69 8.62 -2.48 -7.67
CA LEU A 69 7.19 -2.77 -7.81
C LEU A 69 6.92 -4.05 -8.61
N ASN A 70 7.73 -4.34 -9.64
CA ASN A 70 7.59 -5.58 -10.38
C ASN A 70 7.93 -6.83 -9.53
N ARG A 71 8.90 -6.72 -8.62
CA ARG A 71 9.17 -7.78 -7.65
C ARG A 71 8.02 -7.91 -6.63
N PHE A 72 7.45 -6.82 -6.18
CA PHE A 72 6.26 -6.83 -5.33
C PHE A 72 5.07 -7.49 -6.02
N ARG A 73 4.84 -7.18 -7.30
CA ARG A 73 3.83 -7.84 -8.14
C ARG A 73 4.01 -9.37 -8.16
N ALA A 74 5.25 -9.83 -8.40
CA ALA A 74 5.54 -11.26 -8.44
C ALA A 74 5.27 -11.94 -7.09
N LEU A 75 5.58 -11.28 -5.97
CA LEU A 75 5.27 -11.81 -4.64
C LEU A 75 3.77 -11.87 -4.36
N LEU A 76 2.99 -10.87 -4.80
CA LEU A 76 1.53 -10.91 -4.68
C LEU A 76 0.94 -12.08 -5.46
N GLU A 77 1.45 -12.34 -6.67
CA GLU A 77 1.03 -13.47 -7.50
C GLU A 77 1.38 -14.82 -6.86
N GLU A 78 2.60 -14.94 -6.34
CA GLU A 78 3.08 -16.14 -5.63
C GLU A 78 2.26 -16.46 -4.38
N HIS A 79 1.83 -15.43 -3.63
CA HIS A 79 1.08 -15.55 -2.37
C HIS A 79 -0.43 -15.32 -2.51
N ALA A 80 -0.98 -15.32 -3.73
CA ALA A 80 -2.39 -14.98 -3.96
C ALA A 80 -3.37 -15.85 -3.18
N GLU A 81 -3.13 -17.16 -3.13
CA GLU A 81 -3.96 -18.11 -2.39
C GLU A 81 -3.93 -17.87 -0.87
N GLU A 82 -2.76 -17.56 -0.31
CA GLU A 82 -2.59 -17.26 1.11
C GLU A 82 -3.31 -15.96 1.49
N LEU A 83 -3.18 -14.94 0.66
CA LEU A 83 -3.88 -13.66 0.83
C LEU A 83 -5.39 -13.84 0.75
N ALA A 84 -5.89 -14.59 -0.24
CA ALA A 84 -7.32 -14.88 -0.37
C ALA A 84 -7.86 -15.65 0.82
N ALA A 85 -7.13 -16.64 1.34
CA ALA A 85 -7.51 -17.38 2.54
C ALA A 85 -7.60 -16.46 3.77
N THR A 86 -6.67 -15.52 3.92
CA THR A 86 -6.70 -14.52 4.98
C THR A 86 -7.93 -13.62 4.88
N ILE A 87 -8.23 -13.10 3.68
CA ILE A 87 -9.44 -12.31 3.42
C ILE A 87 -10.70 -13.10 3.79
N THR A 88 -10.79 -14.36 3.36
CA THR A 88 -11.93 -15.22 3.68
C THR A 88 -12.11 -15.39 5.19
N SER A 89 -11.04 -15.63 5.93
CA SER A 89 -11.11 -15.85 7.38
C SER A 89 -11.50 -14.62 8.18
N GLU A 90 -11.06 -13.43 7.75
CA GLU A 90 -11.30 -12.18 8.48
C GLU A 90 -12.56 -11.44 8.01
N HIS A 91 -12.85 -11.50 6.72
CA HIS A 91 -13.97 -10.80 6.12
C HIS A 91 -15.25 -11.68 5.97
N GLY A 92 -15.08 -13.00 5.83
CA GLY A 92 -16.18 -13.92 5.53
C GLY A 92 -16.56 -13.98 4.04
N LYS A 93 -15.81 -13.32 3.17
CA LYS A 93 -15.96 -13.41 1.71
C LYS A 93 -15.64 -14.83 1.23
N VAL A 94 -16.40 -15.37 0.28
CA VAL A 94 -16.07 -16.69 -0.31
C VAL A 94 -14.71 -16.63 -1.01
N HIS A 95 -14.00 -17.74 -0.96
CA HIS A 95 -12.60 -17.79 -1.42
C HIS A 95 -12.41 -17.34 -2.88
N ALA A 96 -13.32 -17.71 -3.78
CA ALA A 96 -13.27 -17.30 -5.18
C ALA A 96 -13.39 -15.77 -5.34
N ASP A 97 -14.21 -15.10 -4.54
CA ASP A 97 -14.33 -13.64 -4.58
C ASP A 97 -13.09 -12.97 -3.95
N ALA A 98 -12.50 -13.58 -2.92
CA ALA A 98 -11.25 -13.12 -2.32
C ALA A 98 -10.08 -13.20 -3.31
N LEU A 99 -9.99 -14.29 -4.09
CA LEU A 99 -9.01 -14.38 -5.19
C LEU A 99 -9.22 -13.30 -6.25
N GLY A 100 -10.49 -13.04 -6.61
CA GLY A 100 -10.82 -11.97 -7.55
C GLY A 100 -10.43 -10.59 -7.03
N GLU A 101 -10.49 -10.37 -5.72
CA GLU A 101 -10.02 -9.14 -5.08
C GLU A 101 -8.49 -9.01 -5.15
N VAL A 102 -7.75 -10.08 -4.81
CA VAL A 102 -6.29 -10.12 -4.94
C VAL A 102 -5.87 -9.82 -6.37
N GLN A 103 -6.59 -10.37 -7.36
CA GLN A 103 -6.33 -10.10 -8.77
C GLN A 103 -6.49 -8.62 -9.12
N ARG A 104 -7.49 -7.94 -8.58
CA ARG A 104 -7.68 -6.48 -8.80
C ARG A 104 -6.57 -5.66 -8.18
N GLY A 105 -6.11 -6.02 -6.98
CA GLY A 105 -4.93 -5.40 -6.36
C GLY A 105 -3.69 -5.59 -7.22
N LEU A 106 -3.50 -6.79 -7.77
CA LEU A 106 -2.39 -7.12 -8.67
C LEU A 106 -2.40 -6.24 -9.93
N GLU A 107 -3.56 -6.05 -10.57
CA GLU A 107 -3.72 -5.19 -11.75
C GLU A 107 -3.33 -3.72 -11.46
N VAL A 108 -3.65 -3.21 -10.29
CA VAL A 108 -3.22 -1.85 -9.88
C VAL A 108 -1.70 -1.77 -9.74
N VAL A 109 -1.07 -2.81 -9.16
CA VAL A 109 0.40 -2.86 -9.05
C VAL A 109 1.05 -2.99 -10.45
N GLU A 110 0.46 -3.76 -11.36
CA GLU A 110 0.91 -3.84 -12.76
C GLU A 110 0.87 -2.48 -13.46
N PHE A 111 -0.22 -1.75 -13.30
CA PHE A 111 -0.30 -0.38 -13.80
C PHE A 111 0.81 0.50 -13.21
N ALA A 112 1.06 0.41 -11.90
CA ALA A 112 2.11 1.16 -11.21
C ALA A 112 3.53 0.80 -11.69
N VAL A 113 3.78 -0.44 -12.12
CA VAL A 113 5.05 -0.85 -12.76
C VAL A 113 5.30 -0.06 -14.04
N GLY A 114 4.26 0.26 -14.81
CA GLY A 114 4.32 1.05 -16.05
C GLY A 114 4.44 2.57 -15.83
N ILE A 115 4.31 3.06 -14.62
CA ILE A 115 4.25 4.51 -14.31
C ILE A 115 5.44 5.35 -14.80
N PRO A 116 6.69 4.82 -14.98
CA PRO A 116 7.78 5.58 -15.56
C PRO A 116 7.44 6.24 -16.92
N HIS A 117 6.54 5.65 -17.70
CA HIS A 117 6.06 6.23 -18.95
C HIS A 117 5.11 7.41 -18.73
N LEU A 118 4.33 7.38 -17.64
CA LEU A 118 3.39 8.45 -17.26
C LEU A 118 4.06 9.62 -16.55
N LEU A 119 5.28 9.43 -16.04
CA LEU A 119 6.07 10.48 -15.37
C LEU A 119 6.74 11.44 -16.36
N LYS A 120 6.68 11.16 -17.66
CA LYS A 120 7.21 12.08 -18.69
C LYS A 120 6.43 13.39 -18.65
N GLY A 121 7.15 14.49 -18.79
CA GLY A 121 6.57 15.79 -19.01
C GLY A 121 6.30 16.03 -20.50
N GLU A 122 5.69 17.16 -20.79
CA GLU A 122 5.38 17.63 -22.14
C GLU A 122 6.12 18.94 -22.39
N VAL A 123 6.46 19.17 -23.64
CA VAL A 123 7.05 20.43 -24.12
C VAL A 123 6.19 20.94 -25.29
N THR A 124 5.87 22.22 -25.26
CA THR A 124 5.20 22.91 -26.37
C THR A 124 6.00 24.16 -26.70
N GLU A 125 6.54 24.22 -27.91
CA GLU A 125 7.25 25.39 -28.41
C GLU A 125 6.27 26.45 -28.92
N ASN A 126 6.62 27.72 -28.70
CA ASN A 126 5.86 28.89 -29.20
C ASN A 126 4.36 28.88 -28.82
N VAL A 127 4.06 28.55 -27.55
CA VAL A 127 2.68 28.71 -27.03
C VAL A 127 2.21 30.16 -27.00
N GLY A 128 3.16 31.08 -27.11
CA GLY A 128 3.02 32.52 -27.34
C GLY A 128 4.28 33.02 -28.06
N THR A 129 4.31 34.29 -28.46
CA THR A 129 5.50 34.84 -29.11
C THR A 129 6.74 34.73 -28.23
N SER A 130 7.70 33.91 -28.65
CA SER A 130 8.94 33.62 -27.92
C SER A 130 8.73 33.01 -26.52
N VAL A 131 7.65 32.23 -26.34
CA VAL A 131 7.35 31.54 -25.07
C VAL A 131 7.19 30.04 -25.32
N ASP A 132 8.00 29.24 -24.62
CA ASP A 132 7.87 27.79 -24.56
C ASP A 132 7.26 27.36 -23.23
N SER A 133 6.56 26.25 -23.22
CA SER A 133 5.98 25.66 -22.01
C SER A 133 6.46 24.23 -21.80
N HIS A 134 6.80 23.89 -20.55
CA HIS A 134 7.09 22.51 -20.17
C HIS A 134 6.42 22.13 -18.85
N SER A 135 5.99 20.88 -18.78
CA SER A 135 5.46 20.28 -17.56
C SER A 135 6.47 19.34 -16.92
N LEU A 136 6.55 19.36 -15.58
CA LEU A 136 7.36 18.46 -14.79
C LEU A 136 6.46 17.74 -13.78
N ARG A 137 6.68 16.42 -13.63
CA ARG A 137 6.01 15.60 -12.60
C ARG A 137 6.88 15.56 -11.36
N GLN A 138 6.35 16.05 -10.24
CA GLN A 138 7.02 16.03 -8.95
C GLN A 138 6.25 15.19 -7.94
N PRO A 139 6.94 14.50 -6.99
CA PRO A 139 6.25 13.72 -5.98
C PRO A 139 5.51 14.62 -4.99
N LEU A 140 4.35 14.17 -4.52
CA LEU A 140 3.54 14.88 -3.51
C LEU A 140 4.15 14.82 -2.10
N GLY A 141 4.98 13.82 -1.83
CA GLY A 141 5.53 13.57 -0.50
C GLY A 141 4.91 12.35 0.17
N VAL A 142 4.78 12.40 1.48
CA VAL A 142 4.12 11.36 2.27
C VAL A 142 2.61 11.45 2.07
N VAL A 143 1.99 10.33 1.79
CA VAL A 143 0.55 10.19 1.60
C VAL A 143 -0.01 9.14 2.57
N ALA A 144 -1.30 9.19 2.84
CA ALA A 144 -2.02 8.17 3.60
C ALA A 144 -3.05 7.49 2.71
N GLY A 145 -3.24 6.19 2.91
CA GLY A 145 -4.30 5.42 2.28
C GLY A 145 -5.15 4.71 3.33
N ILE A 146 -6.44 4.63 3.09
CA ILE A 146 -7.38 3.85 3.90
C ILE A 146 -8.14 2.97 2.92
N THR A 147 -7.91 1.66 3.01
CA THR A 147 -8.63 0.70 2.16
C THR A 147 -10.08 0.56 2.61
N PRO A 148 -11.03 0.34 1.69
CA PRO A 148 -12.42 0.12 2.06
C PRO A 148 -12.58 -1.25 2.74
N PHE A 149 -13.53 -1.35 3.67
CA PHE A 149 -13.77 -2.57 4.44
C PHE A 149 -14.15 -3.79 3.58
N ASN A 150 -14.73 -3.57 2.40
CA ASN A 150 -15.17 -4.63 1.48
C ASN A 150 -14.13 -5.02 0.41
N PHE A 151 -13.00 -4.31 0.36
CA PHE A 151 -11.83 -4.59 -0.47
C PHE A 151 -10.56 -4.26 0.34
N PRO A 152 -10.19 -5.12 1.30
CA PRO A 152 -9.08 -4.85 2.23
C PRO A 152 -7.68 -4.92 1.61
N ILE A 153 -7.51 -5.44 0.38
CA ILE A 153 -6.23 -5.58 -0.31
C ILE A 153 -6.05 -4.53 -1.42
#